data_7210399041774c7118daeaaa98bcc807
#
_entry.id   7210399041774c7118daeaaa98bcc807
#
_cell.length_a   1.000
_cell.length_b   1.000
_cell.length_c   1.000
_cell.angle_alpha   90.00
_cell.angle_beta   90.00
_cell.angle_gamma   90.00
#
_symmetry.space_group_name_H-M   'P 1'
#
loop_
_entity.id
_entity.type
_entity.pdbx_description
1 polymer ?
#
loop_
_entity_poly.entity_id
_entity_poly.type
_entity_poly.pdbx_seq_one_letter_code
_entity_poly.pdbx_strand_id
1 'polypeptide(L)'
;LGVKLPEKIIENFKEITPFSSFKLEKEFGKKERVIVPKIEDYFLFETTLTITSLTKEFALKLFVDSDTQEGYEFRISLINNQLTFGKTPNYPWPQMFDKGLQRPLFLEIGKEYELKLIVDDTIAVLYIDNVALSTRMYDKVGTALSMTVTEGAIKVDKLDYSINYECGF
;
A
#
# COMPACT_ATOMS: atom_id res chain seq x y z
N LEU A 1 -5.53 17.66 -12.95
CA LEU A 1 -6.43 16.53 -13.15
C LEU A 1 -5.90 15.29 -12.44
N GLY A 2 -6.63 14.81 -11.47
CA GLY A 2 -6.23 13.65 -10.70
C GLY A 2 -6.60 12.32 -11.35
N VAL A 3 -5.95 11.26 -10.89
CA VAL A 3 -6.28 9.88 -11.25
C VAL A 3 -7.19 9.33 -10.16
N LYS A 4 -8.37 8.85 -10.55
CA LYS A 4 -9.34 8.26 -9.63
C LYS A 4 -9.73 6.86 -10.10
N LEU A 5 -10.00 5.99 -9.15
CA LEU A 5 -10.50 4.66 -9.44
C LEU A 5 -11.93 4.76 -10.03
N PRO A 6 -12.20 4.16 -11.21
CA PRO A 6 -13.52 4.20 -11.81
C PRO A 6 -14.59 3.55 -10.92
N GLU A 7 -15.76 4.16 -10.83
CA GLU A 7 -16.88 3.65 -10.02
C GLU A 7 -17.32 2.25 -10.42
N LYS A 8 -17.28 1.92 -11.72
CA LYS A 8 -17.63 0.59 -12.21
C LYS A 8 -16.76 -0.51 -11.63
N ILE A 9 -15.48 -0.22 -11.38
CA ILE A 9 -14.56 -1.17 -10.77
C ILE A 9 -14.93 -1.33 -9.30
N ILE A 10 -15.23 -0.23 -8.61
CA ILE A 10 -15.64 -0.26 -7.20
C ILE A 10 -16.91 -1.09 -6.99
N GLU A 11 -17.89 -0.97 -7.89
CA GLU A 11 -19.16 -1.70 -7.81
C GLU A 11 -19.00 -3.22 -7.90
N ASN A 12 -17.90 -3.72 -8.48
CA ASN A 12 -17.61 -5.14 -8.57
C ASN A 12 -17.18 -5.76 -7.24
N PHE A 13 -16.83 -4.94 -6.26
CA PHE A 13 -16.38 -5.42 -4.96
C PHE A 13 -17.54 -5.51 -3.98
N LYS A 14 -17.71 -6.70 -3.43
CA LYS A 14 -18.75 -7.06 -2.48
C LYS A 14 -18.07 -7.53 -1.19
N GLU A 15 -18.84 -7.78 -0.15
CA GLU A 15 -18.32 -8.23 1.14
C GLU A 15 -17.24 -7.30 1.72
N ILE A 16 -17.67 -6.10 2.05
CA ILE A 16 -16.82 -5.10 2.68
C ILE A 16 -16.57 -5.49 4.13
N THR A 17 -15.29 -5.65 4.50
CA THR A 17 -14.89 -5.89 5.88
C THR A 17 -14.20 -4.64 6.41
N PRO A 18 -14.81 -3.93 7.37
CA PRO A 18 -14.16 -2.77 7.99
C PRO A 18 -13.16 -3.22 9.05
N PHE A 19 -12.10 -2.45 9.21
CA PHE A 19 -11.09 -2.66 10.24
C PHE A 19 -10.97 -1.43 11.12
N SER A 20 -10.49 -1.62 12.35
CA SER A 20 -10.32 -0.53 13.30
C SER A 20 -9.19 0.41 12.87
N SER A 21 -9.43 1.71 13.05
CA SER A 21 -8.41 2.73 12.86
C SER A 21 -7.21 2.49 13.78
N PHE A 22 -6.03 2.88 13.33
CA PHE A 22 -4.84 2.76 14.15
C PHE A 22 -3.85 3.89 13.86
N LYS A 23 -2.93 4.08 14.80
CA LYS A 23 -1.79 4.96 14.64
C LYS A 23 -0.53 4.12 14.65
N LEU A 24 0.33 4.33 13.69
CA LEU A 24 1.59 3.63 13.57
C LEU A 24 2.71 4.64 13.71
N GLU A 25 3.55 4.47 14.74
CA GLU A 25 4.64 5.41 14.98
C GLU A 25 5.90 4.71 15.49
N LYS A 26 7.05 5.24 15.10
CA LYS A 26 8.36 4.76 15.53
C LYS A 26 9.34 5.92 15.49
N GLU A 27 10.01 6.18 16.60
CA GLU A 27 10.99 7.27 16.68
C GLU A 27 12.27 6.92 15.91
N PHE A 28 12.76 5.71 16.11
CA PHE A 28 13.95 5.21 15.40
C PHE A 28 13.65 3.85 14.79
N GLY A 29 14.03 3.69 13.53
CA GLY A 29 13.82 2.44 12.81
C GLY A 29 12.42 2.30 12.26
N LYS A 30 12.01 1.06 12.07
CA LYS A 30 10.78 0.70 11.37
C LYS A 30 9.81 -0.06 12.28
N LYS A 31 8.53 0.23 12.15
CA LYS A 31 7.45 -0.52 12.80
C LYS A 31 6.45 -0.99 11.75
N GLU A 32 6.00 -2.23 11.90
CA GLU A 32 5.04 -2.86 11.00
C GLU A 32 3.76 -3.23 11.74
N ARG A 33 2.63 -3.10 11.06
CA ARG A 33 1.35 -3.60 11.52
C ARG A 33 0.68 -4.41 10.42
N VAL A 34 0.35 -5.65 10.72
CA VAL A 34 -0.44 -6.50 9.82
C VAL A 34 -1.89 -6.04 9.89
N ILE A 35 -2.49 -5.73 8.73
CA ILE A 35 -3.88 -5.30 8.63
C ILE A 35 -4.77 -6.51 8.34
N VAL A 36 -4.45 -7.25 7.28
CA VAL A 36 -5.18 -8.45 6.87
C VAL A 36 -4.19 -9.61 6.81
N PRO A 37 -4.32 -10.64 7.67
CA PRO A 37 -3.36 -11.76 7.68
C PRO A 37 -3.38 -12.59 6.41
N LYS A 38 -4.53 -12.65 5.74
CA LYS A 38 -4.69 -13.44 4.52
C LYS A 38 -5.53 -12.67 3.51
N ILE A 39 -4.89 -12.14 2.48
CA ILE A 39 -5.57 -11.43 1.40
C ILE A 39 -5.84 -12.37 0.22
N GLU A 40 -6.89 -12.05 -0.53
CA GLU A 40 -7.29 -12.77 -1.73
C GLU A 40 -6.53 -12.24 -2.95
N ASP A 41 -6.67 -12.92 -4.09
CA ASP A 41 -6.05 -12.48 -5.35
C ASP A 41 -6.82 -11.36 -6.05
N TYR A 42 -8.06 -11.11 -5.61
CA TYR A 42 -8.93 -10.08 -6.18
C TYR A 42 -9.54 -9.28 -5.04
N PHE A 43 -9.03 -8.08 -4.79
CA PHE A 43 -9.54 -7.26 -3.70
C PHE A 43 -9.36 -5.77 -3.94
N LEU A 44 -10.12 -4.99 -3.19
CA LEU A 44 -9.97 -3.54 -3.08
C LEU A 44 -9.76 -3.20 -1.60
N PHE A 45 -8.68 -2.50 -1.30
CA PHE A 45 -8.41 -1.98 0.03
C PHE A 45 -8.46 -0.46 -0.02
N GLU A 46 -9.27 0.14 0.85
CA GLU A 46 -9.43 1.60 0.92
C GLU A 46 -9.18 2.08 2.33
N THR A 47 -8.51 3.21 2.46
CA THR A 47 -8.28 3.83 3.75
C THR A 47 -8.02 5.33 3.60
N THR A 48 -8.14 6.05 4.72
CA THR A 48 -7.73 7.45 4.82
C THR A 48 -6.47 7.51 5.68
N LEU A 49 -5.46 8.19 5.18
CA LEU A 49 -4.15 8.25 5.82
C LEU A 49 -3.76 9.69 6.09
N THR A 50 -3.24 9.94 7.30
CA THR A 50 -2.72 11.24 7.72
C THR A 50 -1.32 11.07 8.29
N ILE A 51 -0.36 11.84 7.79
CA ILE A 51 0.99 11.89 8.36
C ILE A 51 0.94 12.86 9.53
N THR A 52 1.15 12.36 10.76
CA THR A 52 0.93 13.16 11.96
C THR A 52 2.19 13.81 12.52
N SER A 53 3.35 13.42 12.02
CA SER A 53 4.63 14.03 12.38
C SER A 53 5.62 13.90 11.23
N LEU A 54 6.81 14.50 11.39
CA LEU A 54 7.87 14.36 10.40
C LEU A 54 8.22 12.88 10.25
N THR A 55 8.05 12.36 9.05
CA THR A 55 8.18 10.94 8.75
C THR A 55 9.15 10.74 7.59
N LYS A 56 10.06 9.78 7.74
CA LYS A 56 11.03 9.46 6.68
C LYS A 56 10.33 8.75 5.51
N GLU A 57 9.63 7.64 5.82
CA GLU A 57 8.89 6.89 4.83
C GLU A 57 7.81 6.03 5.47
N PHE A 58 6.84 5.62 4.66
CA PHE A 58 5.90 4.57 5.04
C PHE A 58 5.65 3.68 3.82
N ALA A 59 5.14 2.48 4.06
CA ALA A 59 4.93 1.53 2.99
C ALA A 59 3.68 0.69 3.21
N LEU A 60 3.07 0.27 2.11
CA LEU A 60 2.00 -0.72 2.08
C LEU A 60 2.57 -2.00 1.48
N LYS A 61 2.57 -3.07 2.27
CA LYS A 61 3.18 -4.35 1.89
C LYS A 61 2.10 -5.37 1.56
N LEU A 62 2.33 -6.13 0.50
CA LEU A 62 1.36 -7.08 -0.06
C LEU A 62 1.95 -8.48 -0.16
N PHE A 63 1.11 -9.47 0.08
CA PHE A 63 1.50 -10.89 -0.05
C PHE A 63 2.79 -11.20 0.69
N VAL A 64 2.84 -10.76 1.94
CA VAL A 64 4.02 -10.90 2.78
C VAL A 64 3.98 -12.22 3.52
N ASP A 65 5.10 -12.96 3.49
CA ASP A 65 5.30 -14.16 4.29
C ASP A 65 5.72 -13.74 5.70
N SER A 66 5.00 -14.23 6.71
CA SER A 66 5.25 -13.83 8.10
C SER A 66 6.60 -14.33 8.65
N ASP A 67 7.12 -15.42 8.11
CA ASP A 67 8.39 -16.01 8.56
C ASP A 67 9.60 -15.36 7.90
N THR A 68 9.56 -15.21 6.57
CA THR A 68 10.68 -14.67 5.80
C THR A 68 10.61 -13.16 5.62
N GLN A 69 9.44 -12.56 5.83
CA GLN A 69 9.14 -11.14 5.56
C GLN A 69 9.27 -10.77 4.08
N GLU A 70 9.31 -11.76 3.21
CA GLU A 70 9.34 -11.56 1.76
C GLU A 70 7.95 -11.23 1.22
N GLY A 71 7.90 -10.35 0.24
CA GLY A 71 6.66 -9.92 -0.40
C GLY A 71 6.91 -8.76 -1.34
N TYR A 72 5.86 -7.97 -1.55
CA TYR A 72 5.92 -6.76 -2.37
C TYR A 72 5.58 -5.54 -1.51
N GLU A 73 6.06 -4.37 -1.91
CA GLU A 73 5.71 -3.14 -1.22
C GLU A 73 5.58 -1.95 -2.16
N PHE A 74 4.59 -1.12 -1.87
CA PHE A 74 4.55 0.26 -2.36
C PHE A 74 5.16 1.12 -1.26
N ARG A 75 6.27 1.76 -1.56
CA ARG A 75 7.00 2.60 -0.63
C ARG A 75 6.81 4.06 -0.96
N ILE A 76 6.49 4.85 0.04
CA ILE A 76 6.33 6.28 -0.10
C ILE A 76 7.43 6.95 0.72
N SER A 77 8.40 7.54 0.02
CA SER A 77 9.50 8.28 0.63
C SER A 77 9.12 9.75 0.73
N LEU A 78 9.06 10.28 1.95
CA LEU A 78 8.76 11.69 2.18
C LEU A 78 10.02 12.56 2.05
N ILE A 79 11.19 11.94 2.10
CA ILE A 79 12.47 12.63 1.87
C ILE A 79 12.66 12.89 0.38
N ASN A 80 12.40 11.89 -0.45
CA ASN A 80 12.61 11.96 -1.90
C ASN A 80 11.35 12.36 -2.66
N ASN A 81 10.20 12.46 -2.00
CA ASN A 81 8.89 12.74 -2.62
C ASN A 81 8.59 11.79 -3.76
N GLN A 82 8.70 10.50 -3.48
CA GLN A 82 8.49 9.45 -4.47
C GLN A 82 7.64 8.31 -3.93
N LEU A 83 6.81 7.78 -4.83
CA LEU A 83 6.13 6.50 -4.67
C LEU A 83 6.87 5.47 -5.53
N THR A 84 7.33 4.39 -4.93
CA THR A 84 8.04 3.31 -5.63
C THR A 84 7.42 1.96 -5.32
N PHE A 85 7.67 0.99 -6.19
CA PHE A 85 7.25 -0.39 -5.98
C PHE A 85 8.45 -1.32 -6.11
N GLY A 86 8.51 -2.35 -5.28
CA GLY A 86 9.56 -3.35 -5.34
C GLY A 86 9.27 -4.55 -4.45
N LYS A 87 10.23 -5.44 -4.38
CA LYS A 87 10.19 -6.57 -3.47
C LYS A 87 10.71 -6.18 -2.10
N THR A 88 10.17 -6.80 -1.07
CA THR A 88 10.63 -6.59 0.30
C THR A 88 11.11 -7.94 0.88
N PRO A 89 12.10 -7.99 1.76
CA PRO A 89 12.93 -6.87 2.21
C PRO A 89 13.83 -6.35 1.09
N ASN A 90 14.20 -5.07 1.17
CA ASN A 90 15.10 -4.48 0.19
C ASN A 90 16.51 -5.02 0.37
N TYR A 91 17.08 -5.46 -0.73
CA TYR A 91 18.48 -5.84 -0.74
C TYR A 91 19.38 -4.60 -0.85
N PRO A 92 20.62 -4.67 -0.38
CA PRO A 92 21.52 -3.50 -0.38
C PRO A 92 21.93 -3.02 -1.77
N TRP A 93 21.73 -3.84 -2.80
CA TRP A 93 22.04 -3.46 -4.17
C TRP A 93 20.79 -3.06 -4.94
N PRO A 94 20.90 -2.12 -5.89
CA PRO A 94 19.76 -1.70 -6.70
C PRO A 94 19.16 -2.84 -7.50
N GLN A 95 17.83 -2.88 -7.53
CA GLN A 95 17.09 -3.84 -8.35
C GLN A 95 16.82 -3.18 -9.72
N MET A 96 17.26 -3.82 -10.78
CA MET A 96 17.12 -3.26 -12.14
C MET A 96 15.66 -3.01 -12.53
N PHE A 97 14.75 -3.87 -12.07
CA PHE A 97 13.33 -3.74 -12.39
C PHE A 97 12.63 -2.60 -11.67
N ASP A 98 13.24 -2.01 -10.66
CA ASP A 98 12.67 -0.87 -9.93
C ASP A 98 12.70 0.42 -10.76
N LYS A 99 13.53 0.47 -11.79
CA LYS A 99 13.58 1.62 -12.69
C LYS A 99 12.31 1.70 -13.50
N GLY A 100 11.65 2.84 -13.45
CA GLY A 100 10.37 3.06 -14.11
C GLY A 100 9.15 2.75 -13.26
N LEU A 101 9.32 2.08 -12.12
CA LEU A 101 8.26 1.85 -11.15
C LEU A 101 8.29 2.93 -10.07
N GLN A 102 8.29 4.19 -10.52
CA GLN A 102 8.34 5.36 -9.66
C GLN A 102 7.36 6.41 -10.13
N ARG A 103 6.81 7.14 -9.18
CA ARG A 103 6.00 8.33 -9.48
C ARG A 103 6.34 9.41 -8.46
N PRO A 104 6.42 10.68 -8.88
CA PRO A 104 6.56 11.77 -7.93
C PRO A 104 5.29 11.85 -7.09
N LEU A 105 5.47 12.03 -5.78
CA LEU A 105 4.37 12.11 -4.83
C LEU A 105 4.76 13.04 -3.69
N PHE A 106 4.02 14.15 -3.56
CA PHE A 106 4.28 15.16 -2.53
C PHE A 106 3.15 15.14 -1.52
N LEU A 107 3.44 14.71 -0.29
CA LEU A 107 2.46 14.65 0.78
C LEU A 107 2.81 15.63 1.90
N GLU A 108 1.78 16.21 2.51
CA GLU A 108 1.92 17.18 3.58
C GLU A 108 1.52 16.60 4.94
N ILE A 109 2.25 17.00 5.98
CA ILE A 109 1.92 16.61 7.36
C ILE A 109 0.60 17.27 7.76
N GLY A 110 -0.29 16.48 8.37
CA GLY A 110 -1.57 16.97 8.86
C GLY A 110 -2.71 16.94 7.85
N LYS A 111 -2.44 16.64 6.58
CA LYS A 111 -3.45 16.53 5.55
C LYS A 111 -3.92 15.09 5.41
N GLU A 112 -5.22 14.89 5.24
CA GLU A 112 -5.79 13.56 4.97
C GLU A 112 -5.68 13.20 3.49
N TYR A 113 -5.28 11.96 3.22
CA TYR A 113 -5.20 11.41 1.87
C TYR A 113 -6.02 10.13 1.77
N GLU A 114 -6.76 9.98 0.69
CA GLU A 114 -7.40 8.72 0.37
C GLU A 114 -6.39 7.81 -0.31
N LEU A 115 -6.27 6.59 0.20
CA LEU A 115 -5.40 5.56 -0.37
C LEU A 115 -6.28 4.41 -0.80
N LYS A 116 -6.13 3.96 -2.05
CA LYS A 116 -6.86 2.83 -2.59
C LYS A 116 -5.90 1.89 -3.28
N LEU A 117 -6.00 0.61 -2.93
CA LEU A 117 -5.21 -0.44 -3.55
C LEU A 117 -6.17 -1.44 -4.17
N ILE A 118 -6.02 -1.65 -5.46
CA ILE A 118 -6.79 -2.67 -6.17
C ILE A 118 -5.84 -3.75 -6.66
N VAL A 119 -6.20 -5.00 -6.41
CA VAL A 119 -5.42 -6.16 -6.85
C VAL A 119 -6.30 -7.04 -7.72
N ASP A 120 -5.81 -7.35 -8.91
CA ASP A 120 -6.41 -8.26 -9.87
C ASP A 120 -5.35 -9.27 -10.27
N ASP A 121 -5.30 -10.39 -9.54
CA ASP A 121 -4.34 -11.49 -9.68
C ASP A 121 -2.89 -10.98 -9.64
N THR A 122 -2.23 -10.85 -10.78
CA THR A 122 -0.83 -10.40 -10.85
C THR A 122 -0.67 -8.89 -10.91
N ILE A 123 -1.76 -8.16 -11.08
CA ILE A 123 -1.73 -6.70 -11.23
C ILE A 123 -2.13 -6.03 -9.94
N ALA A 124 -1.36 -5.04 -9.52
CA ALA A 124 -1.71 -4.17 -8.39
C ALA A 124 -1.63 -2.73 -8.84
N VAL A 125 -2.61 -1.92 -8.42
CA VAL A 125 -2.61 -0.48 -8.68
C VAL A 125 -2.86 0.24 -7.36
N LEU A 126 -1.97 1.15 -7.02
CA LEU A 126 -2.13 2.01 -5.86
C LEU A 126 -2.50 3.41 -6.33
N TYR A 127 -3.56 3.95 -5.71
CA TYR A 127 -4.02 5.32 -5.94
C TYR A 127 -3.85 6.12 -4.64
N ILE A 128 -3.15 7.22 -4.71
CA ILE A 128 -3.00 8.16 -3.59
C ILE A 128 -2.75 9.57 -4.12
N ASP A 129 -3.48 10.57 -3.58
CA ASP A 129 -3.31 11.99 -3.93
C ASP A 129 -3.19 12.26 -5.44
N ASN A 130 -4.13 11.74 -6.21
CA ASN A 130 -4.16 11.92 -7.67
C ASN A 130 -2.98 11.28 -8.41
N VAL A 131 -2.26 10.38 -7.75
CA VAL A 131 -1.16 9.61 -8.34
C VAL A 131 -1.55 8.15 -8.38
N ALA A 132 -1.25 7.48 -9.47
CA ALA A 132 -1.47 6.04 -9.62
C ALA A 132 -0.19 5.36 -10.05
N LEU A 133 0.11 4.22 -9.44
CA LEU A 133 1.22 3.36 -9.84
C LEU A 133 0.69 1.94 -10.04
N SER A 134 0.77 1.47 -11.28
CA SER A 134 0.37 0.12 -11.68
C SER A 134 1.60 -0.77 -11.79
N THR A 135 1.48 -1.99 -11.31
CA THR A 135 2.60 -2.93 -11.27
C THR A 135 2.13 -4.37 -11.41
N ARG A 136 3.08 -5.29 -11.55
CA ARG A 136 2.82 -6.72 -11.62
C ARG A 136 3.56 -7.47 -10.51
N MET A 137 2.89 -8.51 -9.98
CA MET A 137 3.41 -9.36 -8.92
C MET A 137 3.36 -10.81 -9.40
N TYR A 138 4.47 -11.30 -9.94
CA TYR A 138 4.49 -12.64 -10.54
C TYR A 138 4.58 -13.76 -9.50
N ASP A 139 5.43 -13.59 -8.50
CA ASP A 139 5.68 -14.62 -7.49
C ASP A 139 5.20 -14.17 -6.12
N LYS A 140 4.03 -14.65 -5.73
CA LYS A 140 3.44 -14.35 -4.42
C LYS A 140 3.88 -15.39 -3.41
N VAL A 141 4.71 -14.99 -2.45
CA VAL A 141 5.30 -15.90 -1.47
C VAL A 141 4.58 -15.95 -0.13
N GLY A 142 3.71 -14.97 0.13
CA GLY A 142 2.98 -14.88 1.38
C GLY A 142 1.55 -14.43 1.19
N THR A 143 0.85 -14.09 2.28
CA THR A 143 -0.58 -13.82 2.27
C THR A 143 -0.99 -12.53 2.98
N ALA A 144 -0.09 -11.86 3.68
CA ALA A 144 -0.46 -10.72 4.53
C ALA A 144 -0.44 -9.38 3.81
N LEU A 145 -1.36 -8.50 4.21
CA LEU A 145 -1.35 -7.09 3.88
C LEU A 145 -0.94 -6.34 5.15
N SER A 146 0.10 -5.53 5.06
CA SER A 146 0.60 -4.79 6.21
C SER A 146 1.05 -3.39 5.84
N MET A 147 1.21 -2.54 6.84
CA MET A 147 1.77 -1.21 6.68
C MET A 147 2.98 -1.04 7.59
N THR A 148 3.94 -0.26 7.13
CA THR A 148 5.13 0.08 7.91
C THR A 148 5.31 1.59 7.95
N VAL A 149 5.94 2.06 9.03
CA VAL A 149 6.41 3.43 9.13
C VAL A 149 7.87 3.40 9.56
N THR A 150 8.68 4.25 8.96
CA THR A 150 10.09 4.41 9.31
C THR A 150 10.30 5.82 9.82
N GLU A 151 10.72 5.93 11.09
CA GLU A 151 11.08 7.19 11.74
C GLU A 151 10.03 8.28 11.55
N GLY A 152 8.86 8.04 12.11
CA GLY A 152 7.74 8.97 12.00
C GLY A 152 6.45 8.41 12.55
N ALA A 153 5.34 9.02 12.14
CA ALA A 153 4.01 8.61 12.58
C ALA A 153 2.97 8.85 11.50
N ILE A 154 2.10 7.86 11.33
CA ILE A 154 0.94 7.93 10.45
C ILE A 154 -0.30 7.49 11.19
N LYS A 155 -1.44 8.07 10.84
CA LYS A 155 -2.74 7.68 11.34
C LYS A 155 -3.55 7.10 10.18
N VAL A 156 -4.11 5.92 10.39
CA VAL A 156 -4.84 5.19 9.35
C VAL A 156 -6.27 5.00 9.82
N ASP A 157 -7.21 5.55 9.07
CA ASP A 157 -8.64 5.55 9.40
C ASP A 157 -9.47 4.96 8.28
N LYS A 158 -10.70 4.58 8.59
CA LYS A 158 -11.69 4.12 7.61
C LYS A 158 -11.15 3.01 6.71
N LEU A 159 -10.60 1.98 7.33
CA LEU A 159 -10.03 0.85 6.59
C LEU A 159 -11.15 -0.11 6.16
N ASP A 160 -11.29 -0.28 4.85
CA ASP A 160 -12.25 -1.20 4.26
C ASP A 160 -11.53 -2.16 3.30
N TYR A 161 -11.77 -3.44 3.49
CA TYR A 161 -11.24 -4.49 2.63
C TYR A 161 -12.42 -5.20 1.97
N SER A 162 -12.46 -5.16 0.63
CA SER A 162 -13.55 -5.72 -0.17
C SER A 162 -13.01 -6.76 -1.12
N ILE A 163 -13.69 -7.88 -1.26
CA ILE A 163 -13.28 -8.94 -2.17
C ILE A 163 -14.19 -9.02 -3.38
N ASN A 164 -13.65 -9.49 -4.49
CA ASN A 164 -14.37 -9.69 -5.73
C ASN A 164 -14.36 -11.18 -6.08
N TYR A 165 -15.51 -11.82 -5.99
CA TYR A 165 -15.64 -13.24 -6.34
C TYR A 165 -15.73 -13.48 -7.84
N GLU A 166 -16.06 -12.45 -8.62
CA GLU A 166 -16.10 -12.52 -10.07
C GLU A 166 -14.72 -12.13 -10.59
N CYS A 167 -13.97 -13.09 -11.10
CA CYS A 167 -12.63 -12.86 -11.59
C CYS A 167 -12.59 -11.83 -12.72
N GLY A 168 -11.68 -10.86 -12.59
CA GLY A 168 -11.39 -9.85 -13.60
C GLY A 168 -12.26 -8.60 -13.53
N PHE A 169 -11.76 -7.54 -14.09
CA PHE A 169 -12.42 -6.24 -14.15
C PHE A 169 -12.95 -5.94 -15.52
#